data_169607e88ef0724e366894e8656abb2e
#
_entry.id   169607e88ef0724e366894e8656abb2e
#
_cell.length_a   1.000
_cell.length_b   1.000
_cell.length_c   1.000
_cell.angle_alpha   90.00
_cell.angle_beta   90.00
_cell.angle_gamma   90.00
#
_symmetry.space_group_name_H-M   'P 1'
#
loop_
_entity.id
_entity.type
_entity.pdbx_description
1 polymer ?
#
loop_
_entity_poly.entity_id
_entity_poly.type
_entity_poly.pdbx_seq_one_letter_code
_entity_poly.pdbx_strand_id
1 'polypeptide(L)'
;MSLLIKNVSFNEKTCDIHMANGLIQSIGPDLQVTAERTLDGQGLAALPSFINTHTHSAMTLFRGYADDIALFDWLEKKIWPIEAGLTEEAVYWGARLACLEMIKSGATYMNDMYWHHHGTMRALKDSGIRGTVSAVFLDHMNADNAKEQRAANEASFLEMKDFHPRVTFGMGPHAIYTVSPESLMWVKEFAAEHDLKIQIHCSEAER
;
A
#
# COMPACT_ATOMS: atom_id res chain seq x y z
N MET A 1 -7.02 5.03 -22.70
CA MET A 1 -5.57 5.07 -23.02
C MET A 1 -5.13 3.68 -23.43
N SER A 2 -4.47 3.56 -24.58
CA SER A 2 -3.91 2.30 -25.07
C SER A 2 -2.40 2.45 -25.34
N LEU A 3 -1.66 1.34 -25.17
CA LEU A 3 -0.22 1.27 -25.33
C LEU A 3 0.15 -0.02 -26.07
N LEU A 4 0.99 0.10 -27.09
CA LEU A 4 1.65 -1.01 -27.75
C LEU A 4 3.15 -0.98 -27.45
N ILE A 5 3.67 -2.04 -26.88
CA ILE A 5 5.12 -2.25 -26.73
C ILE A 5 5.54 -3.23 -27.81
N LYS A 6 6.46 -2.84 -28.68
CA LYS A 6 6.96 -3.66 -29.78
C LYS A 6 8.33 -4.24 -29.46
N ASN A 7 8.62 -5.42 -30.01
CA ASN A 7 9.94 -6.04 -29.97
C ASN A 7 10.50 -6.31 -28.56
N VAL A 8 9.66 -6.47 -27.55
CA VAL A 8 10.12 -6.72 -26.17
C VAL A 8 10.36 -8.22 -25.93
N SER A 9 11.35 -8.56 -25.13
CA SER A 9 11.56 -9.94 -24.66
C SER A 9 10.56 -10.26 -23.55
N PHE A 10 9.75 -11.30 -23.73
CA PHE A 10 8.85 -11.84 -22.72
C PHE A 10 8.93 -13.36 -22.75
N ASN A 11 9.22 -13.98 -21.60
CA ASN A 11 9.44 -15.44 -21.50
C ASN A 11 10.43 -15.96 -22.58
N GLU A 12 11.59 -15.29 -22.70
CA GLU A 12 12.66 -15.62 -23.65
C GLU A 12 12.29 -15.51 -25.15
N LYS A 13 11.16 -14.92 -25.47
CA LYS A 13 10.70 -14.71 -26.84
C LYS A 13 10.50 -13.23 -27.12
N THR A 14 10.89 -12.78 -28.30
CA THR A 14 10.55 -11.44 -28.77
C THR A 14 9.09 -11.41 -29.18
N CYS A 15 8.35 -10.45 -28.64
CA CYS A 15 6.94 -10.27 -28.94
C CYS A 15 6.51 -8.79 -28.78
N ASP A 16 5.30 -8.50 -29.20
CA ASP A 16 4.61 -7.25 -28.94
C ASP A 16 3.60 -7.47 -27.80
N ILE A 17 3.36 -6.42 -27.02
CA ILE A 17 2.37 -6.42 -25.93
C ILE A 17 1.44 -5.22 -26.16
N HIS A 18 0.15 -5.51 -26.35
CA HIS A 18 -0.89 -4.49 -26.46
C HIS A 18 -1.68 -4.41 -25.15
N MET A 19 -1.82 -3.19 -24.64
CA MET A 19 -2.57 -2.86 -23.43
C MET A 19 -3.63 -1.81 -23.75
N ALA A 20 -4.85 -2.02 -23.26
CA ALA A 20 -5.92 -1.03 -23.34
C ALA A 20 -6.86 -1.19 -22.14
N ASN A 21 -7.46 -0.09 -21.70
CA ASN A 21 -8.40 -0.05 -20.58
C ASN A 21 -7.86 -0.67 -19.28
N GLY A 22 -6.55 -0.52 -19.04
CA GLY A 22 -5.87 -1.03 -17.84
C GLY A 22 -5.60 -2.54 -17.84
N LEU A 23 -5.80 -3.23 -18.97
CA LEU A 23 -5.59 -4.66 -19.15
C LEU A 23 -4.64 -4.96 -20.31
N ILE A 24 -3.91 -6.07 -20.21
CA ILE A 24 -3.21 -6.66 -21.36
C ILE A 24 -4.27 -7.31 -22.25
N GLN A 25 -4.37 -6.84 -23.50
CA GLN A 25 -5.34 -7.32 -24.48
C GLN A 25 -4.77 -8.46 -25.32
N SER A 26 -3.50 -8.36 -25.69
CA SER A 26 -2.83 -9.40 -26.50
C SER A 26 -1.31 -9.36 -26.29
N ILE A 27 -0.69 -10.52 -26.42
CA ILE A 27 0.75 -10.74 -26.47
C ILE A 27 1.01 -11.67 -27.65
N GLY A 28 1.89 -11.29 -28.57
CA GLY A 28 2.24 -12.11 -29.72
C GLY A 28 3.21 -11.40 -30.65
N PRO A 29 3.73 -12.12 -31.66
CA PRO A 29 4.60 -11.50 -32.66
C PRO A 29 3.80 -10.58 -33.58
N ASP A 30 4.44 -9.50 -34.03
CA ASP A 30 3.96 -8.59 -35.09
C ASP A 30 2.48 -8.19 -34.97
N LEU A 31 2.04 -7.75 -33.81
CA LEU A 31 0.66 -7.32 -33.57
C LEU A 31 0.28 -6.15 -34.49
N GLN A 32 -0.74 -6.35 -35.32
CA GLN A 32 -1.30 -5.35 -36.23
C GLN A 32 -2.43 -4.59 -35.53
N VAL A 33 -2.08 -3.83 -34.48
CA VAL A 33 -3.03 -3.04 -33.69
C VAL A 33 -2.59 -1.58 -33.66
N THR A 34 -3.57 -0.67 -33.63
CA THR A 34 -3.33 0.75 -33.44
C THR A 34 -3.48 1.08 -31.95
N ALA A 35 -2.52 1.80 -31.40
CA ALA A 35 -2.55 2.26 -30.03
C ALA A 35 -2.27 3.77 -29.96
N GLU A 36 -2.77 4.44 -28.92
CA GLU A 36 -2.49 5.87 -28.68
C GLU A 36 -1.00 6.16 -28.47
N ARG A 37 -0.26 5.19 -27.92
CA ARG A 37 1.19 5.23 -27.73
C ARG A 37 1.83 3.93 -28.16
N THR A 38 2.98 4.05 -28.82
CA THR A 38 3.82 2.90 -29.15
C THR A 38 5.20 3.10 -28.54
N LEU A 39 5.75 2.08 -27.89
CA LEU A 39 7.11 2.03 -27.39
C LEU A 39 7.88 0.94 -28.11
N ASP A 40 9.12 1.23 -28.48
CA ASP A 40 10.06 0.20 -28.93
C ASP A 40 10.71 -0.44 -27.70
N GLY A 41 10.49 -1.73 -27.53
CA GLY A 41 11.04 -2.56 -26.46
C GLY A 41 12.29 -3.34 -26.87
N GLN A 42 12.89 -3.04 -28.03
CA GLN A 42 14.09 -3.73 -28.49
C GLN A 42 15.21 -3.64 -27.45
N GLY A 43 15.75 -4.79 -27.05
CA GLY A 43 16.77 -4.90 -26.00
C GLY A 43 16.24 -4.80 -24.56
N LEU A 44 14.93 -4.66 -24.37
CA LEU A 44 14.26 -4.66 -23.08
C LEU A 44 13.54 -5.98 -22.82
N ALA A 45 13.27 -6.27 -21.55
CA ALA A 45 12.45 -7.39 -21.13
C ALA A 45 11.20 -6.91 -20.39
N ALA A 46 10.06 -7.54 -20.68
CA ALA A 46 8.83 -7.37 -19.94
C ALA A 46 8.79 -8.38 -18.80
N LEU A 47 8.61 -7.90 -17.59
CA LEU A 47 8.54 -8.70 -16.38
C LEU A 47 7.28 -8.34 -15.58
N PRO A 48 6.71 -9.26 -14.77
CA PRO A 48 5.75 -8.90 -13.76
C PRO A 48 6.35 -7.83 -12.82
N SER A 49 5.57 -6.83 -12.46
CA SER A 49 6.00 -5.80 -11.52
C SER A 49 6.14 -6.35 -10.10
N PHE A 50 6.91 -5.66 -9.28
CA PHE A 50 7.01 -5.98 -7.86
C PHE A 50 5.76 -5.51 -7.10
N ILE A 51 5.47 -6.25 -6.03
CA ILE A 51 4.42 -5.94 -5.06
C ILE A 51 5.10 -5.72 -3.71
N ASN A 52 4.94 -4.52 -3.15
CA ASN A 52 5.34 -4.24 -1.77
C ASN A 52 4.20 -4.66 -0.84
N THR A 53 4.38 -5.79 -0.18
CA THR A 53 3.32 -6.43 0.63
C THR A 53 3.17 -5.85 2.03
N HIS A 54 4.09 -4.99 2.48
CA HIS A 54 4.00 -4.28 3.76
C HIS A 54 4.85 -3.02 3.74
N THR A 55 4.27 -1.88 4.10
CA THR A 55 5.00 -0.61 4.21
C THR A 55 4.27 0.37 5.13
N HIS A 56 5.04 1.34 5.65
CA HIS A 56 4.60 2.58 6.29
C HIS A 56 5.05 3.73 5.39
N SER A 57 4.37 3.91 4.27
CA SER A 57 4.87 4.68 3.13
C SER A 57 5.24 6.13 3.47
N ALA A 58 4.48 6.78 4.35
CA ALA A 58 4.76 8.16 4.75
C ALA A 58 6.03 8.32 5.62
N MET A 59 6.57 7.22 6.17
CA MET A 59 7.83 7.24 6.92
C MET A 59 9.06 7.57 6.06
N THR A 60 8.93 7.71 4.75
CA THR A 60 9.95 8.35 3.92
C THR A 60 10.38 9.71 4.45
N LEU A 61 9.50 10.42 5.17
CA LEU A 61 9.79 11.68 5.83
C LEU A 61 10.79 11.55 7.00
N PHE A 62 10.93 10.35 7.57
CA PHE A 62 11.78 10.08 8.74
C PHE A 62 13.08 9.37 8.39
N ARG A 63 13.40 9.27 7.11
CA ARG A 63 14.60 8.58 6.65
C ARG A 63 15.86 9.18 7.28
N GLY A 64 16.65 8.33 7.95
CA GLY A 64 17.86 8.74 8.66
C GLY A 64 17.62 9.51 9.96
N TYR A 65 16.38 9.60 10.44
CA TYR A 65 16.08 10.31 11.69
C TYR A 65 16.61 9.60 12.94
N ALA A 66 16.57 8.28 12.95
CA ALA A 66 17.04 7.48 14.08
C ALA A 66 17.41 6.07 13.59
N ASP A 67 18.71 5.77 13.60
CA ASP A 67 19.26 4.49 13.18
C ASP A 67 19.95 3.78 14.38
N ASP A 68 20.15 2.46 14.28
CA ASP A 68 20.89 1.62 15.23
C ASP A 68 20.35 1.66 16.68
N ILE A 69 19.05 1.74 16.84
CA ILE A 69 18.37 1.80 18.15
C ILE A 69 17.47 0.56 18.28
N ALA A 70 17.39 -0.03 19.49
CA ALA A 70 16.47 -1.14 19.76
C ALA A 70 15.03 -0.72 19.50
N LEU A 71 14.20 -1.66 18.99
CA LEU A 71 12.86 -1.40 18.48
C LEU A 71 11.98 -0.56 19.42
N PHE A 72 11.85 -0.97 20.70
CA PHE A 72 10.97 -0.26 21.62
C PHE A 72 11.50 1.14 21.97
N ASP A 73 12.81 1.30 22.13
CA ASP A 73 13.43 2.61 22.30
C ASP A 73 13.25 3.51 21.07
N TRP A 74 13.34 2.91 19.88
CA TRP A 74 13.10 3.59 18.63
C TRP A 74 11.63 4.06 18.50
N LEU A 75 10.67 3.17 18.78
CA LEU A 75 9.26 3.51 18.76
C LEU A 75 8.91 4.58 19.80
N GLU A 76 9.20 4.33 21.08
CA GLU A 76 8.72 5.16 22.19
C GLU A 76 9.43 6.51 22.29
N LYS A 77 10.76 6.54 22.02
CA LYS A 77 11.59 7.73 22.23
C LYS A 77 11.80 8.57 20.97
N LYS A 78 11.52 8.01 19.79
CA LYS A 78 11.81 8.66 18.50
C LYS A 78 10.58 8.75 17.61
N ILE A 79 9.99 7.64 17.23
CA ILE A 79 8.97 7.60 16.19
C ILE A 79 7.62 8.10 16.68
N TRP A 80 7.04 7.52 17.72
CA TRP A 80 5.74 7.96 18.23
C TRP A 80 5.68 9.44 18.62
N PRO A 81 6.72 10.04 19.26
CA PRO A 81 6.72 11.48 19.52
C PRO A 81 6.66 12.35 18.25
N ILE A 82 7.34 11.96 17.17
CA ILE A 82 7.30 12.72 15.92
C ILE A 82 6.02 12.45 15.13
N GLU A 83 5.52 11.20 15.15
CA GLU A 83 4.26 10.83 14.52
C GLU A 83 3.06 11.55 15.10
N ALA A 84 3.06 11.86 16.39
CA ALA A 84 2.02 12.64 17.04
C ALA A 84 1.84 14.04 16.43
N GLY A 85 2.84 14.55 15.74
CA GLY A 85 2.79 15.84 15.02
C GLY A 85 2.42 15.72 13.54
N LEU A 86 2.20 14.52 13.01
CA LEU A 86 1.85 14.35 11.61
C LEU A 86 0.45 14.90 11.32
N THR A 87 0.33 15.41 10.11
CA THR A 87 -0.93 15.82 9.52
C THR A 87 -1.25 14.96 8.29
N GLU A 88 -2.51 14.93 7.87
CA GLU A 88 -2.90 14.24 6.63
C GLU A 88 -2.09 14.74 5.43
N GLU A 89 -1.81 16.04 5.35
CA GLU A 89 -1.01 16.63 4.27
C GLU A 89 0.45 16.15 4.31
N ALA A 90 1.06 16.04 5.49
CA ALA A 90 2.40 15.48 5.63
C ALA A 90 2.43 14.01 5.18
N VAL A 91 1.46 13.21 5.61
CA VAL A 91 1.32 11.81 5.20
C VAL A 91 1.12 11.70 3.69
N TYR A 92 0.30 12.56 3.09
CA TYR A 92 0.13 12.61 1.64
C TYR A 92 1.46 12.80 0.90
N TRP A 93 2.27 13.79 1.30
CA TRP A 93 3.55 14.05 0.63
C TRP A 93 4.59 12.97 0.86
N GLY A 94 4.67 12.41 2.07
CA GLY A 94 5.53 11.26 2.35
C GLY A 94 5.16 10.03 1.52
N ALA A 95 3.88 9.71 1.44
CA ALA A 95 3.38 8.63 0.62
C ALA A 95 3.59 8.90 -0.89
N ARG A 96 3.47 10.16 -1.36
CA ARG A 96 3.81 10.54 -2.74
C ARG A 96 5.27 10.27 -3.07
N LEU A 97 6.19 10.58 -2.15
CA LEU A 97 7.61 10.26 -2.32
C LEU A 97 7.81 8.74 -2.39
N ALA A 98 7.20 7.98 -1.49
CA ALA A 98 7.25 6.51 -1.53
C ALA A 98 6.72 5.95 -2.87
N CYS A 99 5.58 6.46 -3.37
CA CYS A 99 5.04 6.05 -4.66
C CYS A 99 6.03 6.31 -5.81
N LEU A 100 6.71 7.47 -5.82
CA LEU A 100 7.73 7.79 -6.82
C LEU A 100 8.89 6.79 -6.78
N GLU A 101 9.39 6.48 -5.60
CA GLU A 101 10.48 5.52 -5.41
C GLU A 101 10.06 4.10 -5.82
N MET A 102 8.85 3.68 -5.47
CA MET A 102 8.29 2.40 -5.89
C MET A 102 8.16 2.28 -7.41
N ILE A 103 7.61 3.30 -8.08
CA ILE A 103 7.50 3.31 -9.54
C ILE A 103 8.89 3.20 -10.18
N LYS A 104 9.88 3.93 -9.68
CA LYS A 104 11.26 3.89 -10.19
C LYS A 104 11.94 2.55 -9.95
N SER A 105 11.57 1.81 -8.91
CA SER A 105 12.09 0.47 -8.61
C SER A 105 11.25 -0.67 -9.20
N GLY A 106 10.17 -0.36 -9.94
CA GLY A 106 9.31 -1.35 -10.59
C GLY A 106 8.22 -1.95 -9.70
N ALA A 107 7.98 -1.40 -8.51
CA ALA A 107 6.84 -1.77 -7.68
C ALA A 107 5.59 -0.99 -8.10
N THR A 108 4.49 -1.69 -8.38
CA THR A 108 3.24 -1.07 -8.87
C THR A 108 2.06 -1.28 -7.93
N TYR A 109 2.29 -1.93 -6.82
CA TYR A 109 1.31 -2.15 -5.76
C TYR A 109 1.99 -2.03 -4.40
N MET A 110 1.31 -1.41 -3.44
CA MET A 110 1.73 -1.43 -2.04
C MET A 110 0.57 -1.80 -1.10
N ASN A 111 0.92 -2.44 0.02
CA ASN A 111 0.05 -2.67 1.15
C ASN A 111 0.55 -1.80 2.30
N ASP A 112 -0.12 -0.67 2.53
CA ASP A 112 0.28 0.36 3.51
C ASP A 112 -0.53 0.24 4.79
N MET A 113 0.12 0.47 5.93
CA MET A 113 -0.51 0.59 7.23
C MET A 113 0.07 1.81 7.95
N TYR A 114 -0.69 2.90 8.01
CA TYR A 114 -0.20 4.11 8.63
C TYR A 114 -1.31 5.03 9.13
N TRP A 115 -0.93 6.03 9.91
CA TRP A 115 -1.80 7.10 10.38
C TRP A 115 -2.31 7.96 9.22
N HIS A 116 -3.40 8.69 9.45
CA HIS A 116 -3.97 9.60 8.43
C HIS A 116 -4.10 8.94 7.05
N HIS A 117 -4.63 7.72 7.02
CA HIS A 117 -4.73 6.86 5.84
C HIS A 117 -5.37 7.54 4.61
N HIS A 118 -6.23 8.57 4.79
CA HIS A 118 -6.76 9.38 3.70
C HIS A 118 -5.64 10.05 2.88
N GLY A 119 -4.58 10.53 3.54
CA GLY A 119 -3.42 11.10 2.87
C GLY A 119 -2.75 10.07 1.95
N THR A 120 -2.54 8.84 2.44
CA THR A 120 -1.98 7.74 1.64
C THR A 120 -2.88 7.37 0.46
N MET A 121 -4.21 7.27 0.68
CA MET A 121 -5.14 6.93 -0.40
C MET A 121 -5.16 7.98 -1.52
N ARG A 122 -5.14 9.27 -1.16
CA ARG A 122 -4.99 10.37 -2.12
C ARG A 122 -3.66 10.27 -2.89
N ALA A 123 -2.57 9.97 -2.19
CA ALA A 123 -1.25 9.81 -2.80
C ALA A 123 -1.22 8.67 -3.83
N LEU A 124 -1.83 7.51 -3.52
CA LEU A 124 -1.98 6.40 -4.46
C LEU A 124 -2.78 6.79 -5.69
N LYS A 125 -3.96 7.39 -5.49
CA LYS A 125 -4.81 7.87 -6.58
C LYS A 125 -4.05 8.80 -7.53
N ASP A 126 -3.37 9.82 -6.98
CA ASP A 126 -2.69 10.85 -7.75
C ASP A 126 -1.38 10.35 -8.40
N SER A 127 -0.76 9.32 -7.85
CA SER A 127 0.42 8.67 -8.42
C SER A 127 0.08 7.59 -9.45
N GLY A 128 -1.17 7.12 -9.46
CA GLY A 128 -1.62 6.07 -10.38
C GLY A 128 -1.17 4.65 -10.01
N ILE A 129 -0.49 4.46 -8.87
CA ILE A 129 -0.11 3.15 -8.34
C ILE A 129 -1.33 2.48 -7.69
N ARG A 130 -1.32 1.16 -7.57
CA ARG A 130 -2.37 0.40 -6.88
C ARG A 130 -1.98 0.16 -5.43
N GLY A 131 -2.95 -0.01 -4.55
CA GLY A 131 -2.63 -0.41 -3.17
C GLY A 131 -3.84 -0.74 -2.31
N THR A 132 -3.55 -1.42 -1.22
CA THR A 132 -4.42 -1.50 -0.06
C THR A 132 -3.89 -0.53 0.99
N VAL A 133 -4.77 0.26 1.56
CA VAL A 133 -4.45 1.16 2.66
C VAL A 133 -5.24 0.71 3.87
N SER A 134 -4.52 0.27 4.91
CA SER A 134 -5.13 -0.26 6.11
C SER A 134 -5.22 0.82 7.18
N ALA A 135 -6.41 1.01 7.73
CA ALA A 135 -6.58 1.80 8.92
C ALA A 135 -5.90 1.09 10.11
N VAL A 136 -5.04 1.82 10.81
CA VAL A 136 -4.38 1.31 12.01
C VAL A 136 -5.42 1.07 13.10
N PHE A 137 -5.34 -0.09 13.76
CA PHE A 137 -6.12 -0.42 14.94
C PHE A 137 -5.19 -0.65 16.13
N LEU A 138 -5.40 0.05 17.22
CA LEU A 138 -4.51 0.04 18.38
C LEU A 138 -5.33 0.34 19.64
N ASP A 139 -5.60 -0.65 20.48
CA ASP A 139 -6.42 -0.47 21.69
C ASP A 139 -5.62 -0.50 23.00
N HIS A 140 -4.32 -0.86 22.93
CA HIS A 140 -3.46 -0.98 24.11
C HIS A 140 -4.05 -1.86 25.22
N MET A 141 -4.76 -2.92 24.86
CA MET A 141 -5.47 -3.83 25.79
C MET A 141 -6.53 -3.12 26.66
N ASN A 142 -7.07 -2.00 26.21
CA ASN A 142 -8.07 -1.19 26.89
C ASN A 142 -9.43 -1.29 26.20
N ALA A 143 -10.49 -1.66 26.93
CA ALA A 143 -11.81 -1.88 26.37
C ALA A 143 -12.51 -0.60 25.85
N ASP A 144 -12.25 0.55 26.46
CA ASP A 144 -12.82 1.83 26.00
C ASP A 144 -12.14 2.26 24.70
N ASN A 145 -10.80 2.17 24.63
CA ASN A 145 -10.05 2.40 23.40
C ASN A 145 -10.50 1.44 22.28
N ALA A 146 -10.72 0.16 22.61
CA ALA A 146 -11.19 -0.83 21.65
C ALA A 146 -12.53 -0.41 21.02
N LYS A 147 -13.47 0.10 21.82
CA LYS A 147 -14.77 0.57 21.34
C LYS A 147 -14.61 1.78 20.41
N GLU A 148 -13.78 2.74 20.79
CA GLU A 148 -13.51 3.93 19.95
C GLU A 148 -12.83 3.56 18.64
N GLN A 149 -11.83 2.67 18.69
CA GLN A 149 -11.10 2.20 17.51
C GLN A 149 -12.00 1.41 16.55
N ARG A 150 -12.93 0.59 17.06
CA ARG A 150 -13.92 -0.11 16.21
C ARG A 150 -14.80 0.90 15.48
N ALA A 151 -15.39 1.84 16.19
CA ALA A 151 -16.23 2.86 15.58
C ALA A 151 -15.47 3.71 14.54
N ALA A 152 -14.22 4.07 14.82
CA ALA A 152 -13.39 4.84 13.90
C ALA A 152 -13.04 4.04 12.63
N ASN A 153 -12.72 2.75 12.77
CA ASN A 153 -12.41 1.88 11.62
C ASN A 153 -13.65 1.59 10.76
N GLU A 154 -14.82 1.37 11.37
CA GLU A 154 -16.10 1.24 10.66
C GLU A 154 -16.44 2.50 9.87
N ALA A 155 -16.31 3.67 10.49
CA ALA A 155 -16.54 4.96 9.83
C ALA A 155 -15.58 5.16 8.64
N SER A 156 -14.30 4.88 8.83
CA SER A 156 -13.28 4.94 7.77
C SER A 156 -13.61 4.00 6.61
N PHE A 157 -14.04 2.76 6.91
CA PHE A 157 -14.45 1.82 5.87
C PHE A 157 -15.63 2.35 5.06
N LEU A 158 -16.69 2.83 5.71
CA LEU A 158 -17.87 3.36 5.03
C LEU A 158 -17.55 4.57 4.13
N GLU A 159 -16.62 5.41 4.56
CA GLU A 159 -16.19 6.57 3.78
C GLU A 159 -15.32 6.18 2.59
N MET A 160 -14.50 5.14 2.72
CA MET A 160 -13.39 4.88 1.81
C MET A 160 -13.57 3.65 0.91
N LYS A 161 -14.54 2.77 1.18
CA LYS A 161 -14.73 1.51 0.43
C LYS A 161 -14.84 1.70 -1.09
N ASP A 162 -15.40 2.82 -1.54
CA ASP A 162 -15.61 3.15 -2.95
C ASP A 162 -14.74 4.33 -3.44
N PHE A 163 -13.66 4.64 -2.72
CA PHE A 163 -12.85 5.83 -2.96
C PHE A 163 -12.25 5.90 -4.37
N HIS A 164 -11.63 4.82 -4.83
CA HIS A 164 -11.01 4.77 -6.16
C HIS A 164 -10.72 3.32 -6.60
N PRO A 165 -10.90 2.95 -7.89
CA PRO A 165 -10.77 1.56 -8.34
C PRO A 165 -9.37 0.96 -8.24
N ARG A 166 -8.34 1.76 -7.95
CA ARG A 166 -6.95 1.29 -7.72
C ARG A 166 -6.58 1.23 -6.25
N VAL A 167 -7.44 1.70 -5.37
CA VAL A 167 -7.15 1.82 -3.93
C VAL A 167 -8.22 1.07 -3.17
N THR A 168 -7.82 0.09 -2.39
CA THR A 168 -8.72 -0.69 -1.55
C THR A 168 -8.47 -0.37 -0.09
N PHE A 169 -9.52 -0.43 0.72
CA PHE A 169 -9.40 -0.35 2.16
C PHE A 169 -8.98 -1.70 2.76
N GLY A 170 -8.24 -1.67 3.85
CA GLY A 170 -7.84 -2.85 4.61
C GLY A 170 -7.87 -2.59 6.11
N MET A 171 -7.70 -3.66 6.90
CA MET A 171 -7.61 -3.61 8.36
C MET A 171 -6.15 -3.77 8.79
N GLY A 172 -5.70 -2.89 9.67
CA GLY A 172 -4.33 -2.84 10.17
C GLY A 172 -4.26 -2.98 11.71
N PRO A 173 -4.65 -4.13 12.32
CA PRO A 173 -4.34 -4.34 13.73
C PRO A 173 -2.82 -4.32 13.88
N HIS A 174 -2.32 -3.40 14.72
CA HIS A 174 -0.89 -3.09 14.74
C HIS A 174 -0.03 -4.32 15.08
N ALA A 175 -0.19 -4.88 16.27
CA ALA A 175 0.59 -6.04 16.72
C ALA A 175 -0.15 -6.78 17.86
N ILE A 176 0.25 -8.01 18.13
CA ILE A 176 -0.33 -8.83 19.22
C ILE A 176 -0.08 -8.25 20.62
N TYR A 177 0.87 -7.34 20.78
CA TYR A 177 1.18 -6.70 22.06
C TYR A 177 0.54 -5.31 22.23
N THR A 178 -0.18 -4.83 21.22
CA THR A 178 -0.87 -3.54 21.22
C THR A 178 -2.36 -3.64 20.91
N VAL A 179 -2.84 -4.84 20.53
CA VAL A 179 -4.23 -5.10 20.18
C VAL A 179 -4.74 -6.30 20.99
N SER A 180 -5.84 -6.10 21.70
CA SER A 180 -6.45 -7.14 22.52
C SER A 180 -6.94 -8.34 21.70
N PRO A 181 -6.96 -9.56 22.25
CA PRO A 181 -7.49 -10.74 21.57
C PRO A 181 -8.94 -10.56 21.08
N GLU A 182 -9.77 -9.90 21.86
CA GLU A 182 -11.17 -9.60 21.53
C GLU A 182 -11.26 -8.67 20.31
N SER A 183 -10.34 -7.71 20.21
CA SER A 183 -10.28 -6.81 19.07
C SER A 183 -9.70 -7.47 17.83
N LEU A 184 -8.74 -8.39 17.99
CA LEU A 184 -8.25 -9.21 16.86
C LEU A 184 -9.36 -10.09 16.28
N MET A 185 -10.21 -10.67 17.15
CA MET A 185 -11.38 -11.43 16.69
C MET A 185 -12.39 -10.56 15.95
N TRP A 186 -12.69 -9.35 16.47
CA TRP A 186 -13.55 -8.42 15.79
C TRP A 186 -12.98 -8.01 14.42
N VAL A 187 -11.68 -7.69 14.33
CA VAL A 187 -11.02 -7.36 13.05
C VAL A 187 -11.18 -8.51 12.05
N LYS A 188 -10.98 -9.75 12.49
CA LYS A 188 -11.17 -10.95 11.66
C LYS A 188 -12.59 -11.05 11.11
N GLU A 189 -13.60 -10.89 11.99
CA GLU A 189 -15.01 -11.00 11.62
C GLU A 189 -15.41 -9.86 10.66
N PHE A 190 -15.06 -8.62 10.98
CA PHE A 190 -15.32 -7.46 10.13
C PHE A 190 -14.65 -7.58 8.76
N ALA A 191 -13.40 -8.01 8.72
CA ALA A 191 -12.68 -8.20 7.46
C ALA A 191 -13.30 -9.31 6.61
N ALA A 192 -13.75 -10.40 7.23
CA ALA A 192 -14.43 -11.49 6.52
C ALA A 192 -15.80 -11.08 5.96
N GLU A 193 -16.58 -10.29 6.72
CA GLU A 193 -17.89 -9.77 6.26
C GLU A 193 -17.75 -8.86 5.05
N HIS A 194 -16.67 -8.07 4.97
CA HIS A 194 -16.48 -7.05 3.94
C HIS A 194 -15.42 -7.39 2.89
N ASP A 195 -14.91 -8.61 2.87
CA ASP A 195 -13.83 -9.08 1.96
C ASP A 195 -12.57 -8.18 2.00
N LEU A 196 -12.16 -7.80 3.22
CA LEU A 196 -11.01 -6.92 3.43
C LEU A 196 -9.74 -7.72 3.70
N LYS A 197 -8.61 -7.15 3.30
CA LYS A 197 -7.29 -7.67 3.68
C LYS A 197 -6.94 -7.22 5.10
N ILE A 198 -6.25 -8.12 5.82
CA ILE A 198 -5.67 -7.82 7.14
C ILE A 198 -4.16 -7.85 7.01
N GLN A 199 -3.49 -6.87 7.61
CA GLN A 199 -2.05 -6.90 7.84
C GLN A 199 -1.74 -6.59 9.30
N ILE A 200 -0.73 -7.25 9.85
CA ILE A 200 -0.35 -7.16 11.26
C ILE A 200 1.15 -7.42 11.40
N HIS A 201 1.81 -6.77 12.35
CA HIS A 201 3.18 -7.10 12.72
C HIS A 201 3.20 -8.39 13.55
N CYS A 202 3.93 -9.39 13.09
CA CYS A 202 4.10 -10.68 13.74
C CYS A 202 5.58 -10.98 13.94
N SER A 203 5.93 -11.55 15.11
CA SER A 203 7.31 -11.96 15.42
C SER A 203 8.34 -10.85 15.26
N GLU A 204 7.96 -9.63 15.64
CA GLU A 204 8.75 -8.41 15.41
C GLU A 204 9.94 -8.29 16.37
N ALA A 205 9.82 -8.85 17.59
CA ALA A 205 10.87 -8.86 18.59
C ALA A 205 10.85 -10.15 19.40
N GLU A 206 12.01 -10.58 19.87
CA GLU A 206 12.15 -11.60 20.91
C GLU A 206 11.71 -10.98 22.26
N ARG A 207 10.85 -11.70 23.00
CA ARG A 207 10.46 -11.40 24.37
C ARG A 207 10.63 -12.62 25.26
#